data_40fe0eeb47b3e22acca2c402b0c6c5d4
#
_entry.id   40fe0eeb47b3e22acca2c402b0c6c5d4
#
_cell.length_a   1.000
_cell.length_b   1.000
_cell.length_c   1.000
_cell.angle_alpha   90.00
_cell.angle_beta   90.00
_cell.angle_gamma   90.00
#
_symmetry.space_group_name_H-M   'P 1'
#
loop_
_entity.id
_entity.type
_entity.pdbx_description
1 polymer ?
#
loop_
_entity_poly.entity_id
_entity_poly.type
_entity_poly.pdbx_seq_one_letter_code
_entity_poly.pdbx_strand_id
1 'polypeptide(L)'
;MAKYIDGFVLVVPKGKEAEYQKMAEEGRDSWMKHGALQYFECRGDDLKQEEMGPVKSRSFSEMAGAKDEDVVWFSFIVFESKQHRDEVNKKVMAEMDEAYKEQSDFIMPFEMSQMAKGGFEVAVEG
;
A
#
# COMPACT_ATOMS: atom_id res chain seq x y z
N MET A 1 17.87 -15.72 5.26
CA MET A 1 16.67 -15.67 4.42
C MET A 1 16.48 -14.27 3.88
N ALA A 2 16.02 -14.17 2.65
CA ALA A 2 15.74 -12.87 2.05
C ALA A 2 14.58 -12.17 2.77
N LYS A 3 14.71 -10.86 2.94
CA LYS A 3 13.59 -10.05 3.39
C LYS A 3 12.45 -10.13 2.38
N TYR A 4 11.26 -9.86 2.84
CA TYR A 4 10.05 -9.93 2.03
C TYR A 4 9.27 -8.63 2.15
N ILE A 5 8.69 -8.20 1.04
CA ILE A 5 7.96 -6.92 1.00
C ILE A 5 6.58 -7.15 0.42
N ASP A 6 5.55 -6.68 1.12
CA ASP A 6 4.24 -6.49 0.53
C ASP A 6 4.19 -5.09 -0.04
N GLY A 7 3.92 -4.98 -1.33
CA GLY A 7 3.85 -3.70 -2.03
C GLY A 7 2.43 -3.41 -2.51
N PHE A 8 2.07 -2.13 -2.48
CA PHE A 8 0.73 -1.67 -2.85
C PHE A 8 0.83 -0.40 -3.69
N VAL A 9 0.03 -0.34 -4.74
CA VAL A 9 -0.21 0.90 -5.48
C VAL A 9 -1.71 1.10 -5.49
N LEU A 10 -2.18 2.27 -5.06
CA LEU A 10 -3.60 2.53 -5.01
C LEU A 10 -3.92 3.98 -5.35
N VAL A 11 -5.17 4.21 -5.68
CA VAL A 11 -5.68 5.51 -6.11
C VAL A 11 -6.63 6.04 -5.05
N VAL A 12 -6.30 7.21 -4.50
CA VAL A 12 -7.15 7.89 -3.52
C VAL A 12 -7.84 9.06 -4.23
N PRO A 13 -9.18 9.03 -4.31
CA PRO A 13 -9.92 10.13 -4.96
C PRO A 13 -9.70 11.46 -4.24
N LYS A 14 -9.82 12.53 -5.00
CA LYS A 14 -9.78 13.88 -4.46
C LYS A 14 -10.82 14.03 -3.33
N GLY A 15 -10.38 14.60 -2.21
CA GLY A 15 -11.24 14.80 -1.04
C GLY A 15 -11.26 13.62 -0.07
N LYS A 16 -10.64 12.51 -0.40
CA LYS A 16 -10.58 11.32 0.46
C LYS A 16 -9.22 11.10 1.10
N GLU A 17 -8.26 11.99 0.88
CA GLU A 17 -6.89 11.80 1.36
C GLU A 17 -6.78 11.79 2.89
N ALA A 18 -7.52 12.66 3.57
CA ALA A 18 -7.48 12.69 5.04
C ALA A 18 -8.03 11.40 5.65
N GLU A 19 -9.09 10.86 5.08
CA GLU A 19 -9.66 9.59 5.51
C GLU A 19 -8.70 8.43 5.25
N TYR A 20 -8.05 8.43 4.08
CA TYR A 20 -7.07 7.41 3.73
C TYR A 20 -5.87 7.48 4.67
N GLN A 21 -5.34 8.66 4.93
CA GLN A 21 -4.18 8.81 5.82
C GLN A 21 -4.48 8.30 7.22
N LYS A 22 -5.67 8.59 7.74
CA LYS A 22 -6.08 8.08 9.05
C LYS A 22 -6.14 6.55 9.06
N MET A 23 -6.71 5.95 8.02
CA MET A 23 -6.76 4.50 7.87
C MET A 23 -5.34 3.91 7.77
N ALA A 24 -4.45 4.57 7.03
CA ALA A 24 -3.07 4.14 6.88
C ALA A 24 -2.30 4.21 8.20
N GLU A 25 -2.54 5.23 9.01
CA GLU A 25 -1.93 5.34 10.34
C GLU A 25 -2.38 4.20 11.26
N GLU A 26 -3.66 3.86 11.23
CA GLU A 26 -4.19 2.72 11.98
C GLU A 26 -3.58 1.40 11.50
N GLY A 27 -3.41 1.25 10.17
CA GLY A 27 -2.73 0.08 9.59
C GLY A 27 -1.29 -0.01 10.06
N ARG A 28 -0.55 1.10 9.99
CA ARG A 28 0.83 1.17 10.50
C ARG A 28 0.91 0.66 11.94
N ASP A 29 0.03 1.15 12.80
CA ASP A 29 0.04 0.77 14.21
C ASP A 29 -0.17 -0.73 14.39
N SER A 30 -1.08 -1.33 13.64
CA SER A 30 -1.35 -2.75 13.70
C SER A 30 -0.19 -3.60 13.18
N TRP A 31 0.32 -3.29 11.98
CA TRP A 31 1.42 -4.05 11.40
C TRP A 31 2.69 -3.96 12.25
N MET A 32 3.04 -2.77 12.73
CA MET A 32 4.23 -2.59 13.57
C MET A 32 4.07 -3.29 14.92
N LYS A 33 2.88 -3.24 15.51
CA LYS A 33 2.57 -3.94 16.75
C LYS A 33 2.78 -5.45 16.62
N HIS A 34 2.42 -6.02 15.47
CA HIS A 34 2.50 -7.45 15.25
C HIS A 34 3.84 -7.92 14.66
N GLY A 35 4.79 -7.03 14.47
CA GLY A 35 6.16 -7.41 14.19
C GLY A 35 6.73 -7.05 12.83
N ALA A 36 6.02 -6.30 12.00
CA ALA A 36 6.61 -5.82 10.75
C ALA A 36 7.87 -5.01 11.04
N LEU A 37 8.87 -5.10 10.17
CA LEU A 37 10.12 -4.38 10.36
C LEU A 37 9.99 -2.91 10.04
N GLN A 38 9.30 -2.59 8.96
CA GLN A 38 9.07 -1.21 8.50
C GLN A 38 7.73 -1.13 7.80
N TYR A 39 7.15 0.05 7.84
CA TYR A 39 5.86 0.32 7.19
C TYR A 39 5.91 1.73 6.61
N PHE A 40 5.65 1.85 5.31
CA PHE A 40 5.67 3.14 4.62
C PHE A 40 4.42 3.33 3.78
N GLU A 41 3.82 4.51 3.90
CA GLU A 41 2.75 4.97 3.02
C GLU A 41 3.27 6.22 2.33
N CYS A 42 3.47 6.15 1.03
CA CYS A 42 4.09 7.23 0.27
C CYS A 42 3.08 7.85 -0.68
N ARG A 43 2.87 9.15 -0.53
CA ARG A 43 1.95 9.92 -1.36
C ARG A 43 2.66 10.34 -2.63
N GLY A 44 2.02 10.12 -3.77
CA GLY A 44 2.57 10.54 -5.07
C GLY A 44 2.85 12.04 -5.11
N ASP A 45 4.02 12.40 -5.58
CA ASP A 45 4.49 13.78 -5.63
C ASP A 45 4.98 14.14 -7.03
N ASP A 46 5.99 13.47 -7.51
CA ASP A 46 6.59 13.73 -8.82
C ASP A 46 6.41 12.50 -9.71
N LEU A 47 5.24 12.38 -10.33
CA LEU A 47 4.88 11.21 -11.14
C LEU A 47 4.88 11.49 -12.64
N LYS A 48 5.26 12.70 -13.06
CA LYS A 48 5.36 13.01 -14.49
C LYS A 48 6.56 12.31 -15.11
N GLN A 49 6.33 11.72 -16.29
CA GLN A 49 7.37 11.08 -17.05
C GLN A 49 8.28 12.10 -17.71
N GLU A 50 9.58 11.95 -17.50
CA GLU A 50 10.57 12.64 -18.32
C GLU A 50 10.89 11.78 -19.53
N GLU A 51 10.99 12.39 -20.69
CA GLU A 51 11.35 11.67 -21.89
C GLU A 51 12.85 11.37 -21.90
N MET A 52 13.19 10.09 -21.90
CA MET A 52 14.57 9.62 -21.99
C MET A 52 14.69 8.75 -23.24
N GLY A 53 14.91 9.41 -24.39
CA GLY A 53 15.03 8.72 -25.66
C GLY A 53 13.68 8.40 -26.32
N PRO A 54 13.68 7.52 -27.33
CA PRO A 54 12.49 7.28 -28.16
C PRO A 54 11.41 6.43 -27.49
N VAL A 55 11.72 5.75 -26.40
CA VAL A 55 10.76 4.88 -25.69
C VAL A 55 10.39 5.52 -24.37
N LYS A 56 9.10 5.72 -24.15
CA LYS A 56 8.56 6.28 -22.90
C LYS A 56 8.19 5.16 -21.96
N SER A 57 8.56 5.30 -20.68
CA SER A 57 8.07 4.42 -19.65
C SER A 57 6.63 4.85 -19.26
N ARG A 58 5.90 3.93 -18.67
CA ARG A 58 4.55 4.21 -18.18
C ARG A 58 4.62 4.92 -16.83
N SER A 59 3.78 5.94 -16.62
CA SER A 59 3.67 6.57 -15.31
C SER A 59 2.87 5.69 -14.35
N PHE A 60 3.05 5.91 -13.05
CA PHE A 60 2.23 5.24 -12.05
C PHE A 60 0.75 5.62 -12.19
N SER A 61 0.47 6.87 -12.54
CA SER A 61 -0.91 7.32 -12.75
C SER A 61 -1.60 6.57 -13.86
N GLU A 62 -0.92 6.36 -14.99
CA GLU A 62 -1.45 5.57 -16.11
C GLU A 62 -1.65 4.12 -15.71
N MET A 63 -0.66 3.54 -15.05
CA MET A 63 -0.70 2.14 -14.63
C MET A 63 -1.84 1.89 -13.65
N ALA A 64 -2.08 2.82 -12.74
CA ALA A 64 -3.11 2.70 -11.71
C ALA A 64 -4.51 3.09 -12.21
N GLY A 65 -4.61 3.68 -13.40
CA GLY A 65 -5.89 4.17 -13.93
C GLY A 65 -6.40 5.40 -13.18
N ALA A 66 -5.49 6.22 -12.66
CA ALA A 66 -5.86 7.42 -11.91
C ALA A 66 -6.36 8.53 -12.84
N LYS A 67 -7.39 9.26 -12.39
CA LYS A 67 -7.87 10.47 -13.05
C LYS A 67 -7.02 11.65 -12.63
N ASP A 68 -7.14 12.78 -13.34
CA ASP A 68 -6.29 13.96 -13.13
C ASP A 68 -6.22 14.47 -11.69
N GLU A 69 -7.32 14.38 -10.95
CA GLU A 69 -7.40 14.89 -9.58
C GLU A 69 -7.14 13.84 -8.50
N ASP A 70 -7.01 12.58 -8.92
CA ASP A 70 -6.73 11.48 -8.00
C ASP A 70 -5.26 11.49 -7.58
N VAL A 71 -5.00 10.96 -6.40
CA VAL A 71 -3.63 10.85 -5.89
C VAL A 71 -3.24 9.38 -5.82
N VAL A 72 -2.12 9.06 -6.43
CA VAL A 72 -1.56 7.70 -6.38
C VAL A 72 -0.71 7.59 -5.12
N TRP A 73 -0.94 6.53 -4.35
CA TRP A 73 -0.15 6.20 -3.19
C TRP A 73 0.62 4.91 -3.45
N PHE A 74 1.86 4.89 -3.02
CA PHE A 74 2.74 3.73 -3.06
C PHE A 74 3.08 3.38 -1.62
N SER A 75 2.72 2.17 -1.21
CA SER A 75 2.99 1.74 0.16
C SER A 75 3.69 0.40 0.17
N PHE A 76 4.48 0.15 1.21
CA PHE A 76 5.13 -1.14 1.35
C PHE A 76 5.41 -1.44 2.81
N ILE A 77 5.40 -2.73 3.10
CA ILE A 77 5.64 -3.27 4.43
C ILE A 77 6.79 -4.26 4.31
N VAL A 78 7.79 -4.13 5.19
CA VAL A 78 8.99 -4.97 5.16
C VAL A 78 8.93 -6.02 6.26
N PHE A 79 9.21 -7.26 5.89
CA PHE A 79 9.23 -8.41 6.79
C PHE A 79 10.58 -9.12 6.70
N GLU A 80 10.92 -9.89 7.73
CA GLU A 80 12.17 -10.66 7.77
C GLU A 80 12.22 -11.76 6.71
N SER A 81 11.05 -12.34 6.37
CA SER A 81 10.92 -13.44 5.43
C SER A 81 9.47 -13.56 5.00
N LYS A 82 9.20 -14.39 4.01
CA LYS A 82 7.82 -14.69 3.59
C LYS A 82 7.02 -15.32 4.72
N GLN A 83 7.63 -16.24 5.47
CA GLN A 83 6.96 -16.89 6.61
C GLN A 83 6.60 -15.86 7.68
N HIS A 84 7.52 -14.96 7.99
CA HIS A 84 7.28 -13.87 8.94
C HIS A 84 6.12 -12.98 8.46
N ARG A 85 6.10 -12.63 7.17
CA ARG A 85 5.00 -11.89 6.56
C ARG A 85 3.66 -12.59 6.79
N ASP A 86 3.60 -13.89 6.52
CA ASP A 86 2.38 -14.66 6.67
C ASP A 86 1.88 -14.67 8.11
N GLU A 87 2.79 -14.81 9.07
CA GLU A 87 2.46 -14.78 10.50
C GLU A 87 1.95 -13.42 10.96
N VAL A 88 2.63 -12.34 10.56
CA VAL A 88 2.23 -10.97 10.91
C VAL A 88 0.87 -10.65 10.29
N ASN A 89 0.68 -10.94 9.00
CA ASN A 89 -0.58 -10.67 8.32
C ASN A 89 -1.75 -11.42 8.95
N LYS A 90 -1.53 -12.65 9.39
CA LYS A 90 -2.57 -13.43 10.08
C LYS A 90 -3.03 -12.72 11.35
N LYS A 91 -2.09 -12.21 12.14
CA LYS A 91 -2.41 -11.48 13.38
C LYS A 91 -3.12 -10.16 13.09
N VAL A 92 -2.64 -9.41 12.08
CA VAL A 92 -3.25 -8.15 11.68
C VAL A 92 -4.69 -8.37 11.20
N MET A 93 -4.91 -9.37 10.34
CA MET A 93 -6.24 -9.66 9.82
C MET A 93 -7.19 -10.06 10.94
N ALA A 94 -6.75 -10.86 11.90
CA ALA A 94 -7.56 -11.23 13.06
C ALA A 94 -7.95 -10.01 13.90
N GLU A 95 -7.02 -9.09 14.12
CA GLU A 95 -7.28 -7.84 14.85
C GLU A 95 -8.26 -6.95 14.10
N MET A 96 -8.10 -6.80 12.78
CA MET A 96 -8.99 -6.01 11.95
C MET A 96 -10.40 -6.61 11.87
N ASP A 97 -10.51 -7.92 11.72
CA ASP A 97 -11.80 -8.60 11.70
C ASP A 97 -12.56 -8.36 13.01
N GLU A 98 -11.88 -8.41 14.14
CA GLU A 98 -12.48 -8.11 15.43
C GLU A 98 -12.90 -6.64 15.55
N ALA A 99 -12.05 -5.73 15.09
CA ALA A 99 -12.31 -4.28 15.18
C ALA A 99 -13.48 -3.85 14.29
N TYR A 100 -13.64 -4.47 13.11
CA TYR A 100 -14.63 -4.05 12.12
C TYR A 100 -15.84 -4.98 11.98
N LYS A 101 -15.94 -6.02 12.76
CA LYS A 101 -17.00 -7.03 12.59
C LYS A 101 -18.44 -6.49 12.70
N GLU A 102 -18.61 -5.35 13.38
CA GLU A 102 -19.92 -4.71 13.53
C GLU A 102 -20.09 -3.47 12.65
N GLN A 103 -19.11 -3.18 11.80
CA GLN A 103 -19.15 -2.02 10.93
C GLN A 103 -19.53 -2.42 9.51
N SER A 104 -20.80 -2.72 9.30
CA SER A 104 -21.29 -3.11 7.97
C SER A 104 -21.31 -1.95 6.97
N ASP A 105 -21.25 -0.70 7.45
CA ASP A 105 -21.36 0.50 6.62
C ASP A 105 -20.00 1.13 6.30
N PHE A 106 -18.90 0.42 6.59
CA PHE A 106 -17.56 0.96 6.32
C PHE A 106 -17.31 1.06 4.82
N ILE A 107 -17.03 2.27 4.36
CA ILE A 107 -16.70 2.55 2.96
C ILE A 107 -15.20 2.86 2.88
N MET A 108 -14.47 2.10 2.08
CA MET A 108 -13.05 2.33 1.87
C MET A 108 -12.82 3.69 1.20
N PRO A 109 -11.83 4.47 1.66
CA PRO A 109 -11.51 5.77 1.06
C PRO A 109 -10.71 5.66 -0.24
N PHE A 110 -10.83 4.55 -0.93
CA PHE A 110 -10.21 4.30 -2.23
C PHE A 110 -10.96 3.19 -2.96
N GLU A 111 -10.75 3.11 -4.27
CA GLU A 111 -11.40 2.10 -5.10
C GLU A 111 -10.57 0.81 -5.11
N MET A 112 -11.10 -0.25 -4.51
CA MET A 112 -10.40 -1.55 -4.43
C MET A 112 -10.03 -2.13 -5.81
N SER A 113 -10.87 -1.89 -6.80
CA SER A 113 -10.61 -2.40 -8.16
C SER A 113 -9.39 -1.74 -8.82
N GLN A 114 -8.95 -0.60 -8.31
CA GLN A 114 -7.78 0.12 -8.82
C GLN A 114 -6.52 -0.14 -7.97
N MET A 115 -6.63 -0.94 -6.91
CA MET A 115 -5.48 -1.27 -6.08
C MET A 115 -4.72 -2.47 -6.65
N ALA A 116 -3.42 -2.31 -6.83
CA ALA A 116 -2.52 -3.42 -7.12
C ALA A 116 -1.76 -3.77 -5.85
N LYS A 117 -1.66 -5.06 -5.54
CA LYS A 117 -0.88 -5.52 -4.39
C LYS A 117 -0.21 -6.84 -4.69
N GLY A 118 0.89 -7.08 -4.00
CA GLY A 118 1.59 -8.36 -4.13
C GLY A 118 2.76 -8.46 -3.18
N GLY A 119 3.26 -9.68 -3.05
CA GLY A 119 4.43 -9.97 -2.24
C GLY A 119 5.67 -10.11 -3.12
N PHE A 120 6.77 -9.55 -2.64
CA PHE A 120 8.04 -9.52 -3.37
C PHE A 120 9.18 -10.00 -2.49
N GLU A 121 9.98 -10.90 -3.02
CA GLU A 121 11.21 -11.32 -2.36
C GLU A 121 12.30 -10.30 -2.68
N VAL A 122 13.02 -9.84 -1.64
CA VAL A 122 14.12 -8.90 -1.84
C VAL A 122 15.30 -9.65 -2.48
N ALA A 123 15.57 -9.35 -3.72
CA ALA A 123 16.65 -10.00 -4.47
C ALA A 123 17.97 -9.26 -4.32
N VAL A 124 17.92 -7.94 -4.14
CA VAL A 124 19.10 -7.09 -3.94
C VAL A 124 18.78 -6.11 -2.82
N GLU A 125 19.65 -6.05 -1.83
CA GLU A 125 19.50 -5.15 -0.69
C GLU A 125 20.75 -4.29 -0.56
N GLY A 126 20.55 -3.00 -0.33
CA GLY A 126 21.66 -2.08 -0.15
C GLY A 126 21.54 -1.20 1.09
#